data_453e91db7732655a33a8f45b4e0f044a
#
_entry.id   453e91db7732655a33a8f45b4e0f044a
#
_cell.length_a   1.000
_cell.length_b   1.000
_cell.length_c   1.000
_cell.angle_alpha   90.00
_cell.angle_beta   90.00
_cell.angle_gamma   90.00
#
_symmetry.space_group_name_H-M   'P 1'
#
loop_
_entity.id
_entity.type
_entity.pdbx_description
1 polymer ?
#
loop_
_entity_poly.entity_id
_entity_poly.type
_entity_poly.pdbx_seq_one_letter_code
_entity_poly.pdbx_strand_id
1 'polypeptide(L)'
;MTKYKPCLLHETAEIALTEIKRFLEPRLMEELQLRRVSAPMYLPLGSPLIDPRYPGAKVHLEGAHTDVAIVGSLDLWLRGQLRRYDAAVGFGVFTIMNAIRPEVIPGPTASVHVAAWAWQQTLADADASVSAIAPRARQLYSLLLATEKRLLEMFPHMHPTLHKSIDILTHEALEAMMPGMTTERRIYEYLHPSRQEKPAERHCAAVFICRGDGSHVADGEMWVWNRRVNHPLLIADIGVWKADEIGPASIGGNIYRNQLAMQLLHQDEV
;
A
#
# COMPACT_ATOMS: atom_id res chain seq x y z
N MET A 1 17.61 2.49 28.39
CA MET A 1 17.15 2.87 27.03
C MET A 1 18.39 2.95 26.16
N THR A 2 18.62 1.97 25.31
CA THR A 2 19.67 2.03 24.29
C THR A 2 19.35 3.18 23.35
N LYS A 3 20.29 4.10 23.18
CA LYS A 3 20.13 5.27 22.32
C LYS A 3 20.05 4.77 20.88
N TYR A 4 18.93 5.03 20.19
CA TYR A 4 18.77 4.71 18.78
C TYR A 4 19.95 5.27 17.99
N LYS A 5 20.60 4.43 17.22
CA LYS A 5 21.69 4.78 16.34
C LYS A 5 21.30 4.34 14.92
N PRO A 6 20.87 5.28 14.06
CA PRO A 6 20.40 4.95 12.72
C PRO A 6 21.54 4.40 11.86
N CYS A 7 21.25 3.33 11.12
CA CYS A 7 22.16 2.73 10.14
C CYS A 7 22.53 3.71 9.00
N LEU A 8 21.64 4.66 8.67
CA LEU A 8 21.88 5.71 7.69
C LEU A 8 21.88 7.09 8.35
N LEU A 9 22.85 7.92 8.01
CA LEU A 9 22.82 9.34 8.35
C LEU A 9 21.70 10.06 7.57
N HIS A 10 21.26 11.20 8.06
CA HIS A 10 20.14 11.97 7.49
C HIS A 10 20.28 12.19 5.98
N GLU A 11 21.46 12.66 5.54
CA GLU A 11 21.75 12.92 4.13
C GLU A 11 21.72 11.62 3.29
N THR A 12 22.30 10.55 3.82
CA THR A 12 22.29 9.24 3.17
C THR A 12 20.89 8.64 3.08
N ALA A 13 20.04 8.88 4.09
CA ALA A 13 18.63 8.45 4.07
C ALA A 13 17.84 9.16 2.97
N GLU A 14 18.08 10.46 2.72
CA GLU A 14 17.45 11.18 1.60
C GLU A 14 17.89 10.65 0.23
N ILE A 15 19.15 10.27 0.09
CA ILE A 15 19.66 9.60 -1.13
C ILE A 15 18.95 8.26 -1.32
N ALA A 16 18.82 7.46 -0.25
CA ALA A 16 18.13 6.18 -0.30
C ALA A 16 16.63 6.33 -0.64
N LEU A 17 15.94 7.32 -0.07
CA LEU A 17 14.55 7.66 -0.42
C LEU A 17 14.39 8.04 -1.90
N THR A 18 15.35 8.79 -2.42
CA THR A 18 15.38 9.17 -3.84
C THR A 18 15.59 7.93 -4.72
N GLU A 19 16.47 7.03 -4.33
CA GLU A 19 16.72 5.80 -5.08
C GLU A 19 15.52 4.84 -5.06
N ILE A 20 14.80 4.70 -3.94
CA ILE A 20 13.54 3.96 -3.89
C ILE A 20 12.58 4.45 -4.98
N LYS A 21 12.37 5.77 -5.07
CA LYS A 21 11.48 6.37 -6.09
C LYS A 21 11.97 6.09 -7.51
N ARG A 22 13.25 6.34 -7.77
CA ARG A 22 13.87 6.16 -9.09
C ARG A 22 13.83 4.72 -9.57
N PHE A 23 13.92 3.76 -8.67
CA PHE A 23 13.93 2.35 -8.99
C PHE A 23 12.52 1.77 -9.10
N LEU A 24 11.63 2.08 -8.16
CA LEU A 24 10.31 1.46 -8.07
C LEU A 24 9.30 2.07 -9.05
N GLU A 25 9.24 3.40 -9.18
CA GLU A 25 8.21 4.05 -10.03
C GLU A 25 8.24 3.58 -11.49
N PRO A 26 9.40 3.58 -12.20
CA PRO A 26 9.44 3.12 -13.58
C PRO A 26 9.04 1.64 -13.72
N ARG A 27 9.52 0.78 -12.82
CA ARG A 27 9.21 -0.65 -12.83
C ARG A 27 7.75 -0.93 -12.58
N LEU A 28 7.15 -0.24 -11.60
CA LEU A 28 5.72 -0.35 -11.32
C LEU A 28 4.90 0.01 -12.58
N MET A 29 5.27 1.10 -13.25
CA MET A 29 4.60 1.52 -14.49
C MET A 29 4.81 0.54 -15.64
N GLU A 30 6.02 0.02 -15.81
CA GLU A 30 6.34 -0.93 -16.87
C GLU A 30 5.64 -2.29 -16.64
N GLU A 31 5.81 -2.88 -15.46
CA GLU A 31 5.28 -4.23 -15.16
C GLU A 31 3.76 -4.27 -15.11
N LEU A 32 3.11 -3.17 -14.70
CA LEU A 32 1.65 -3.06 -14.65
C LEU A 32 1.06 -2.32 -15.85
N GLN A 33 1.86 -1.97 -16.87
CA GLN A 33 1.41 -1.23 -18.06
C GLN A 33 0.64 0.06 -17.70
N LEU A 34 1.22 0.87 -16.82
CA LEU A 34 0.59 2.07 -16.29
C LEU A 34 1.11 3.34 -16.97
N ARG A 35 0.21 4.31 -17.18
CA ARG A 35 0.54 5.67 -17.58
C ARG A 35 0.45 6.60 -16.37
N ARG A 36 1.47 7.44 -16.19
CA ARG A 36 1.45 8.46 -15.13
C ARG A 36 0.41 9.54 -15.45
N VAL A 37 -0.40 9.87 -14.43
CA VAL A 37 -1.40 10.97 -14.47
C VAL A 37 -1.18 11.92 -13.29
N SER A 38 -1.54 13.20 -13.48
CA SER A 38 -1.47 14.19 -12.40
C SER A 38 -2.76 14.16 -11.60
N ALA A 39 -2.66 13.86 -10.31
CA ALA A 39 -3.81 13.82 -9.42
C ALA A 39 -4.17 15.20 -8.86
N PRO A 40 -5.45 15.45 -8.57
CA PRO A 40 -5.87 16.61 -7.81
C PRO A 40 -5.45 16.48 -6.34
N MET A 41 -5.20 17.61 -5.70
CA MET A 41 -4.99 17.67 -4.24
C MET A 41 -6.32 17.60 -3.49
N TYR A 42 -7.39 18.09 -4.10
CA TYR A 42 -8.74 18.14 -3.53
C TYR A 42 -9.80 17.89 -4.61
N LEU A 43 -10.97 17.50 -4.17
CA LEU A 43 -12.16 17.31 -5.01
C LEU A 43 -13.31 18.20 -4.47
N PRO A 44 -14.24 18.65 -5.33
CA PRO A 44 -15.46 19.30 -4.87
C PRO A 44 -16.18 18.42 -3.83
N LEU A 45 -16.66 19.01 -2.74
CA LEU A 45 -17.43 18.28 -1.74
C LEU A 45 -18.70 17.68 -2.37
N GLY A 46 -18.97 16.39 -2.12
CA GLY A 46 -20.07 15.66 -2.76
C GLY A 46 -19.71 15.03 -4.12
N SER A 47 -18.46 15.16 -4.59
CA SER A 47 -18.00 14.45 -5.78
C SER A 47 -18.15 12.92 -5.60
N PRO A 48 -18.68 12.18 -6.60
CA PRO A 48 -18.76 10.73 -6.57
C PRO A 48 -17.38 10.05 -6.61
N LEU A 49 -16.32 10.82 -6.88
CA LEU A 49 -14.94 10.34 -6.90
C LEU A 49 -14.25 10.40 -5.52
N ILE A 50 -14.96 10.91 -4.48
CA ILE A 50 -14.52 10.82 -3.10
C ILE A 50 -14.88 9.44 -2.55
N ASP A 51 -13.88 8.68 -2.10
CA ASP A 51 -14.11 7.38 -1.46
C ASP A 51 -14.79 7.59 -0.09
N PRO A 52 -16.02 7.05 0.13
CA PRO A 52 -16.71 7.23 1.40
C PRO A 52 -15.99 6.60 2.59
N ARG A 53 -15.10 5.63 2.37
CA ARG A 53 -14.24 5.04 3.41
C ARG A 53 -13.15 6.01 3.89
N TYR A 54 -12.73 6.92 2.98
CA TYR A 54 -11.67 7.91 3.21
C TYR A 54 -12.11 9.26 2.66
N PRO A 55 -13.07 9.94 3.30
CA PRO A 55 -13.68 11.16 2.78
C PRO A 55 -12.71 12.33 2.69
N GLY A 56 -11.56 12.24 3.38
CA GLY A 56 -10.57 13.30 3.41
C GLY A 56 -10.93 14.46 4.34
N ALA A 57 -10.14 15.53 4.28
CA ALA A 57 -10.34 16.69 5.15
C ALA A 57 -11.16 17.76 4.43
N LYS A 58 -12.30 18.14 5.03
CA LYS A 58 -13.14 19.23 4.51
C LYS A 58 -12.46 20.59 4.71
N VAL A 59 -12.41 21.41 3.66
CA VAL A 59 -11.86 22.76 3.66
C VAL A 59 -12.82 23.71 2.95
N HIS A 60 -13.08 24.86 3.55
CA HIS A 60 -13.79 25.95 2.89
C HIS A 60 -12.80 26.88 2.15
N LEU A 61 -13.03 27.09 0.87
CA LEU A 61 -12.24 28.03 0.04
C LEU A 61 -12.96 29.36 -0.03
N GLU A 62 -12.56 30.31 0.81
CA GLU A 62 -13.23 31.63 0.92
C GLU A 62 -13.34 32.36 -0.43
N GLY A 63 -12.25 32.46 -1.19
CA GLY A 63 -12.21 33.16 -2.46
C GLY A 63 -13.08 32.54 -3.57
N ALA A 64 -13.35 31.25 -3.47
CA ALA A 64 -14.22 30.53 -4.41
C ALA A 64 -15.63 30.27 -3.86
N HIS A 65 -15.91 30.66 -2.62
CA HIS A 65 -17.15 30.40 -1.90
C HIS A 65 -17.65 28.96 -2.02
N THR A 66 -16.73 28.00 -1.91
CA THR A 66 -17.04 26.57 -2.09
C THR A 66 -16.32 25.71 -1.08
N ASP A 67 -16.92 24.57 -0.77
CA ASP A 67 -16.33 23.53 0.06
C ASP A 67 -15.66 22.47 -0.82
N VAL A 68 -14.48 22.04 -0.41
CA VAL A 68 -13.72 20.96 -1.04
C VAL A 68 -13.30 19.95 0.01
N ALA A 69 -12.99 18.74 -0.43
CA ALA A 69 -12.32 17.73 0.38
C ALA A 69 -10.88 17.56 -0.11
N ILE A 70 -9.88 17.80 0.75
CA ILE A 70 -8.52 17.32 0.50
C ILE A 70 -8.61 15.80 0.46
N VAL A 71 -8.08 15.18 -0.59
CA VAL A 71 -8.29 13.75 -0.83
C VAL A 71 -7.83 12.86 0.34
N GLY A 72 -8.63 11.88 0.70
CA GLY A 72 -8.30 10.81 1.65
C GLY A 72 -7.87 9.51 0.95
N SER A 73 -8.35 9.32 -0.31
CA SER A 73 -7.99 8.28 -1.26
C SER A 73 -8.13 8.80 -2.68
N LEU A 74 -7.45 8.17 -3.63
CA LEU A 74 -7.57 8.44 -5.07
C LEU A 74 -8.09 7.24 -5.86
N ASP A 75 -8.53 6.18 -5.21
CA ASP A 75 -8.94 4.93 -5.88
C ASP A 75 -10.09 5.17 -6.86
N LEU A 76 -11.17 5.82 -6.42
CA LEU A 76 -12.32 6.15 -7.28
C LEU A 76 -11.95 7.19 -8.35
N TRP A 77 -11.11 8.17 -8.01
CA TRP A 77 -10.63 9.14 -8.98
C TRP A 77 -9.82 8.48 -10.11
N LEU A 78 -8.90 7.56 -9.77
CA LEU A 78 -8.10 6.81 -10.75
C LEU A 78 -8.99 5.92 -11.62
N ARG A 79 -10.03 5.27 -11.06
CA ARG A 79 -11.04 4.53 -11.85
C ARG A 79 -11.74 5.45 -12.86
N GLY A 80 -12.10 6.67 -12.44
CA GLY A 80 -12.62 7.69 -13.34
C GLY A 80 -11.65 8.08 -14.46
N GLN A 81 -10.32 8.07 -14.19
CA GLN A 81 -9.32 8.29 -15.22
C GLN A 81 -9.23 7.13 -16.23
N LEU A 82 -9.41 5.87 -15.79
CA LEU A 82 -9.49 4.73 -16.72
C LEU A 82 -10.62 4.94 -17.74
N ARG A 83 -11.80 5.35 -17.29
CA ARG A 83 -12.92 5.69 -18.18
C ARG A 83 -12.59 6.87 -19.09
N ARG A 84 -12.04 7.94 -18.53
CA ARG A 84 -11.70 9.17 -19.28
C ARG A 84 -10.70 8.92 -20.41
N TYR A 85 -9.75 8.01 -20.21
CA TYR A 85 -8.74 7.66 -21.18
C TYR A 85 -9.11 6.47 -22.05
N ASP A 86 -10.30 5.90 -21.89
CA ASP A 86 -10.75 4.67 -22.57
C ASP A 86 -9.67 3.57 -22.49
N ALA A 87 -9.18 3.33 -21.26
CA ALA A 87 -8.06 2.45 -21.02
C ALA A 87 -8.44 1.00 -21.36
N ALA A 88 -7.75 0.41 -22.33
CA ALA A 88 -7.96 -0.98 -22.73
C ALA A 88 -7.63 -1.94 -21.59
N VAL A 89 -8.19 -3.15 -21.63
CA VAL A 89 -7.89 -4.24 -20.69
C VAL A 89 -6.37 -4.46 -20.63
N GLY A 90 -5.84 -4.55 -19.42
CA GLY A 90 -4.41 -4.71 -19.16
C GLY A 90 -3.61 -3.39 -19.07
N PHE A 91 -4.22 -2.25 -19.42
CA PHE A 91 -3.61 -0.91 -19.27
C PHE A 91 -4.19 -0.16 -18.09
N GLY A 92 -3.41 0.76 -17.53
CA GLY A 92 -3.83 1.47 -16.34
C GLY A 92 -3.20 2.85 -16.18
N VAL A 93 -3.49 3.44 -15.03
CA VAL A 93 -3.00 4.75 -14.61
C VAL A 93 -2.32 4.68 -13.26
N PHE A 94 -1.35 5.56 -13.06
CA PHE A 94 -0.53 5.66 -11.86
C PHE A 94 -0.38 7.12 -11.46
N THR A 95 -0.37 7.38 -10.16
CA THR A 95 -0.11 8.72 -9.62
C THR A 95 0.61 8.66 -8.27
N ILE A 96 1.19 9.80 -7.88
CA ILE A 96 1.70 10.01 -6.53
C ILE A 96 0.57 10.64 -5.72
N MET A 97 0.12 9.94 -4.70
CA MET A 97 -0.90 10.42 -3.78
C MET A 97 -0.25 11.04 -2.52
N ASN A 98 -0.76 12.21 -2.12
CA ASN A 98 -0.59 12.78 -0.79
C ASN A 98 -2.00 13.08 -0.27
N ALA A 99 -2.43 12.31 0.71
CA ALA A 99 -3.78 12.31 1.23
C ALA A 99 -3.81 12.68 2.71
N ILE A 100 -4.96 13.17 3.19
CA ILE A 100 -5.21 13.46 4.60
C ILE A 100 -6.38 12.61 5.06
N ARG A 101 -6.16 11.80 6.09
CA ARG A 101 -7.17 10.95 6.74
C ARG A 101 -7.38 11.41 8.17
N PRO A 102 -8.27 12.39 8.41
CA PRO A 102 -8.45 13.01 9.72
C PRO A 102 -9.01 12.05 10.77
N GLU A 103 -9.63 10.95 10.36
CA GLU A 103 -10.14 9.89 11.22
C GLU A 103 -9.04 9.00 11.85
N VAL A 104 -7.83 9.04 11.30
CA VAL A 104 -6.71 8.22 11.79
C VAL A 104 -6.19 8.79 13.10
N ILE A 105 -6.11 7.95 14.13
CA ILE A 105 -5.41 8.26 15.36
C ILE A 105 -3.90 8.07 15.12
N PRO A 106 -3.08 9.14 15.19
CA PRO A 106 -1.65 9.03 14.97
C PRO A 106 -0.96 8.10 15.98
N GLY A 107 -0.03 7.30 15.48
CA GLY A 107 0.73 6.35 16.28
C GLY A 107 2.06 5.98 15.62
N PRO A 108 2.83 5.06 16.20
CA PRO A 108 4.12 4.66 15.64
C PRO A 108 4.03 4.10 14.21
N THR A 109 2.88 3.54 13.85
CA THR A 109 2.64 2.87 12.56
C THR A 109 1.53 3.53 11.73
N ALA A 110 0.89 4.60 12.25
CA ALA A 110 -0.23 5.28 11.62
C ALA A 110 -0.02 6.79 11.58
N SER A 111 -0.40 7.43 10.48
CA SER A 111 -0.29 8.87 10.27
C SER A 111 -1.55 9.42 9.62
N VAL A 112 -1.96 10.61 10.02
CA VAL A 112 -3.01 11.39 9.35
C VAL A 112 -2.62 11.70 7.89
N HIS A 113 -1.34 11.99 7.63
CA HIS A 113 -0.82 12.17 6.29
C HIS A 113 -0.45 10.81 5.69
N VAL A 114 -1.07 10.49 4.55
CA VAL A 114 -0.84 9.26 3.79
C VAL A 114 -0.17 9.59 2.48
N ALA A 115 1.07 9.16 2.32
CA ALA A 115 1.82 9.26 1.07
C ALA A 115 1.89 7.90 0.40
N ALA A 116 1.42 7.77 -0.85
CA ALA A 116 1.40 6.49 -1.56
C ALA A 116 1.69 6.64 -3.05
N TRP A 117 2.10 5.54 -3.66
CA TRP A 117 1.98 5.28 -5.09
C TRP A 117 0.64 4.62 -5.33
N ALA A 118 -0.29 5.35 -5.92
CA ALA A 118 -1.64 4.88 -6.20
C ALA A 118 -1.77 4.51 -7.68
N TRP A 119 -2.42 3.40 -7.97
CA TRP A 119 -2.57 2.88 -9.33
C TRP A 119 -3.89 2.16 -9.53
N GLN A 120 -4.36 2.14 -10.80
CA GLN A 120 -5.54 1.38 -11.24
C GLN A 120 -5.28 0.85 -12.65
N GLN A 121 -5.69 -0.39 -12.91
CA GLN A 121 -5.57 -1.07 -14.20
C GLN A 121 -6.91 -1.68 -14.60
N THR A 122 -7.29 -1.54 -15.87
CA THR A 122 -8.52 -2.11 -16.42
C THR A 122 -8.42 -3.64 -16.47
N LEU A 123 -9.46 -4.31 -15.99
CA LEU A 123 -9.67 -5.75 -16.13
C LEU A 123 -10.79 -6.05 -17.14
N ALA A 124 -10.80 -7.26 -17.69
CA ALA A 124 -12.01 -7.77 -18.28
C ALA A 124 -13.06 -8.04 -17.18
N ASP A 125 -14.35 -7.85 -17.48
CA ASP A 125 -15.42 -8.03 -16.48
C ASP A 125 -15.42 -9.42 -15.85
N ALA A 126 -15.08 -10.45 -16.63
CA ALA A 126 -14.98 -11.83 -16.17
C ALA A 126 -13.84 -12.06 -15.16
N ASP A 127 -12.78 -11.23 -15.22
CA ASP A 127 -11.60 -11.33 -14.36
C ASP A 127 -11.72 -10.50 -13.08
N ALA A 128 -12.78 -9.67 -12.96
CA ALA A 128 -13.01 -8.81 -11.80
C ALA A 128 -13.52 -9.63 -10.61
N SER A 129 -12.62 -10.36 -9.97
CA SER A 129 -12.88 -11.25 -8.85
C SER A 129 -11.74 -11.27 -7.83
N VAL A 130 -11.99 -11.85 -6.66
CA VAL A 130 -10.98 -12.02 -5.59
C VAL A 130 -9.74 -12.77 -6.10
N SER A 131 -9.91 -13.69 -7.05
CA SER A 131 -8.80 -14.48 -7.59
C SER A 131 -7.74 -13.64 -8.34
N ALA A 132 -8.08 -12.45 -8.82
CA ALA A 132 -7.15 -11.52 -9.45
C ALA A 132 -6.14 -10.91 -8.45
N ILE A 133 -6.47 -10.87 -7.16
CA ILE A 133 -5.67 -10.18 -6.14
C ILE A 133 -4.36 -10.92 -5.86
N ALA A 134 -4.41 -12.22 -5.62
CA ALA A 134 -3.23 -12.99 -5.18
C ALA A 134 -2.03 -12.94 -6.16
N PRO A 135 -2.21 -13.11 -7.48
CA PRO A 135 -1.12 -12.94 -8.44
C PRO A 135 -0.53 -11.51 -8.40
N ARG A 136 -1.40 -10.50 -8.28
CA ARG A 136 -0.99 -9.10 -8.22
C ARG A 136 -0.23 -8.78 -6.93
N ALA A 137 -0.65 -9.31 -5.79
CA ALA A 137 0.05 -9.16 -4.53
C ALA A 137 1.47 -9.75 -4.60
N ARG A 138 1.64 -10.93 -5.19
CA ARG A 138 2.97 -11.52 -5.41
C ARG A 138 3.84 -10.68 -6.35
N GLN A 139 3.26 -10.14 -7.42
CA GLN A 139 3.98 -9.27 -8.36
C GLN A 139 4.46 -8.00 -7.67
N LEU A 140 3.60 -7.31 -6.91
CA LEU A 140 3.99 -6.12 -6.14
C LEU A 140 5.07 -6.46 -5.11
N TYR A 141 4.90 -7.57 -4.39
CA TYR A 141 5.91 -7.97 -3.40
C TYR A 141 7.27 -8.26 -4.03
N SER A 142 7.30 -8.86 -5.21
CA SER A 142 8.55 -9.07 -5.97
C SER A 142 9.23 -7.75 -6.34
N LEU A 143 8.46 -6.72 -6.71
CA LEU A 143 8.99 -5.37 -6.95
C LEU A 143 9.59 -4.73 -5.68
N LEU A 144 8.95 -4.93 -4.53
CA LEU A 144 9.46 -4.44 -3.24
C LEU A 144 10.76 -5.14 -2.87
N LEU A 145 10.86 -6.47 -3.05
CA LEU A 145 12.10 -7.24 -2.85
C LEU A 145 13.23 -6.78 -3.78
N ALA A 146 12.92 -6.50 -5.05
CA ALA A 146 13.90 -5.97 -5.99
C ALA A 146 14.36 -4.56 -5.59
N THR A 147 13.47 -3.74 -5.02
CA THR A 147 13.81 -2.41 -4.48
C THR A 147 14.72 -2.52 -3.27
N GLU A 148 14.42 -3.41 -2.33
CA GLU A 148 15.30 -3.68 -1.18
C GLU A 148 16.68 -4.17 -1.64
N LYS A 149 16.74 -5.14 -2.57
CA LYS A 149 18.00 -5.62 -3.14
C LYS A 149 18.83 -4.48 -3.72
N ARG A 150 18.21 -3.57 -4.46
CA ARG A 150 18.89 -2.39 -5.01
C ARG A 150 19.48 -1.50 -3.92
N LEU A 151 18.77 -1.28 -2.82
CA LEU A 151 19.30 -0.52 -1.67
C LEU A 151 20.49 -1.22 -1.02
N LEU A 152 20.43 -2.53 -0.82
CA LEU A 152 21.52 -3.32 -0.23
C LEU A 152 22.78 -3.31 -1.11
N GLU A 153 22.64 -3.22 -2.44
CA GLU A 153 23.77 -3.04 -3.36
C GLU A 153 24.42 -1.65 -3.21
N MET A 154 23.63 -0.61 -2.94
CA MET A 154 24.12 0.76 -2.75
C MET A 154 24.65 1.02 -1.34
N PHE A 155 24.04 0.38 -0.35
CA PHE A 155 24.35 0.56 1.08
C PHE A 155 24.65 -0.80 1.73
N PRO A 156 25.87 -1.36 1.53
CA PRO A 156 26.19 -2.73 1.97
C PRO A 156 26.17 -2.96 3.50
N HIS A 157 26.09 -1.90 4.29
CA HIS A 157 25.96 -1.96 5.75
C HIS A 157 24.50 -2.13 6.21
N MET A 158 23.55 -2.02 5.31
CA MET A 158 22.13 -2.32 5.58
C MET A 158 21.87 -3.83 5.57
N HIS A 159 20.80 -4.23 6.21
CA HIS A 159 20.37 -5.64 6.27
C HIS A 159 19.01 -5.83 5.60
N PRO A 160 18.73 -7.04 5.05
CA PRO A 160 17.41 -7.37 4.54
C PRO A 160 16.35 -7.26 5.64
N THR A 161 15.23 -6.60 5.34
CA THR A 161 14.10 -6.41 6.24
C THR A 161 12.83 -7.09 5.73
N LEU A 162 12.76 -7.35 4.43
CA LEU A 162 11.65 -8.06 3.82
C LEU A 162 11.93 -9.57 3.80
N HIS A 163 10.92 -10.37 4.08
CA HIS A 163 11.01 -11.83 3.95
C HIS A 163 11.07 -12.22 2.46
N LYS A 164 11.77 -13.32 2.14
CA LYS A 164 11.97 -13.78 0.75
C LYS A 164 10.67 -14.17 0.02
N SER A 165 9.60 -14.45 0.76
CA SER A 165 8.30 -14.82 0.23
C SER A 165 7.18 -14.14 1.03
N ILE A 166 6.00 -14.04 0.43
CA ILE A 166 4.79 -13.55 1.06
C ILE A 166 3.76 -14.65 1.13
N ASP A 167 3.15 -14.84 2.30
CA ASP A 167 1.99 -15.73 2.47
C ASP A 167 0.72 -15.01 2.00
N ILE A 168 -0.16 -15.73 1.32
CA ILE A 168 -1.46 -15.22 0.89
C ILE A 168 -2.54 -15.99 1.67
N LEU A 169 -3.29 -15.27 2.48
CA LEU A 169 -4.37 -15.82 3.31
C LEU A 169 -5.68 -15.10 3.03
N THR A 170 -6.79 -15.78 3.25
CA THR A 170 -8.07 -15.11 3.38
C THR A 170 -8.32 -14.69 4.82
N HIS A 171 -9.19 -13.72 5.03
CA HIS A 171 -9.59 -13.27 6.37
C HIS A 171 -10.19 -14.43 7.18
N GLU A 172 -11.00 -15.28 6.54
CA GLU A 172 -11.61 -16.45 7.15
C GLU A 172 -10.57 -17.50 7.57
N ALA A 173 -9.54 -17.72 6.73
CA ALA A 173 -8.45 -18.64 7.07
C ALA A 173 -7.66 -18.12 8.29
N LEU A 174 -7.38 -16.82 8.34
CA LEU A 174 -6.70 -16.20 9.48
C LEU A 174 -7.58 -16.26 10.75
N GLU A 175 -8.90 -16.08 10.61
CA GLU A 175 -9.85 -16.21 11.71
C GLU A 175 -9.95 -17.64 12.25
N ALA A 176 -10.00 -18.62 11.35
CA ALA A 176 -10.04 -20.05 11.74
C ALA A 176 -8.77 -20.48 12.50
N MET A 177 -7.60 -19.89 12.14
CA MET A 177 -6.34 -20.14 12.87
C MET A 177 -6.33 -19.53 14.28
N MET A 178 -7.01 -18.41 14.49
CA MET A 178 -6.98 -17.63 15.73
C MET A 178 -8.37 -17.09 16.08
N PRO A 179 -9.32 -17.96 16.48
CA PRO A 179 -10.68 -17.55 16.78
C PRO A 179 -10.73 -16.64 18.02
N GLY A 180 -11.72 -15.75 18.05
CA GLY A 180 -11.98 -14.87 19.19
C GLY A 180 -11.03 -13.66 19.33
N MET A 181 -10.12 -13.46 18.37
CA MET A 181 -9.24 -12.28 18.33
C MET A 181 -9.74 -11.24 17.34
N THR A 182 -9.39 -9.96 17.55
CA THR A 182 -9.58 -8.90 16.53
C THR A 182 -8.65 -9.14 15.34
N THR A 183 -8.96 -8.56 14.19
CA THR A 183 -8.14 -8.67 12.98
C THR A 183 -6.72 -8.17 13.22
N GLU A 184 -6.57 -7.01 13.88
CA GLU A 184 -5.26 -6.42 14.21
C GLU A 184 -4.43 -7.36 15.11
N ARG A 185 -5.10 -7.98 16.11
CA ARG A 185 -4.42 -8.94 17.00
C ARG A 185 -4.00 -10.20 16.25
N ARG A 186 -4.82 -10.72 15.32
CA ARG A 186 -4.48 -11.86 14.48
C ARG A 186 -3.27 -11.56 13.60
N ILE A 187 -3.23 -10.39 12.95
CA ILE A 187 -2.09 -9.96 12.11
C ILE A 187 -0.83 -9.86 12.96
N TYR A 188 -0.92 -9.22 14.13
CA TYR A 188 0.19 -9.12 15.07
C TYR A 188 0.73 -10.50 15.44
N GLU A 189 -0.13 -11.40 15.89
CA GLU A 189 0.26 -12.74 16.32
C GLU A 189 0.80 -13.60 15.17
N TYR A 190 0.24 -13.47 13.96
CA TYR A 190 0.70 -14.19 12.79
C TYR A 190 2.12 -13.82 12.39
N LEU A 191 2.44 -12.53 12.42
CA LEU A 191 3.73 -11.99 12.00
C LEU A 191 4.77 -11.98 13.12
N HIS A 192 4.38 -12.11 14.40
CA HIS A 192 5.29 -11.96 15.53
C HIS A 192 6.34 -13.08 15.58
N PRO A 193 7.64 -12.73 15.68
CA PRO A 193 8.74 -13.70 15.58
C PRO A 193 8.71 -14.84 16.61
N SER A 194 8.16 -14.62 17.82
CA SER A 194 8.13 -15.64 18.88
C SER A 194 7.22 -16.85 18.60
N ARG A 195 6.29 -16.75 17.65
CA ARG A 195 5.43 -17.86 17.21
C ARG A 195 6.06 -18.74 16.13
N GLN A 196 7.21 -18.37 15.64
CA GLN A 196 7.87 -19.12 14.59
C GLN A 196 8.69 -20.25 15.23
N GLU A 197 8.23 -21.49 15.08
CA GLU A 197 8.85 -22.69 15.67
C GLU A 197 10.28 -22.96 15.19
N LYS A 198 10.78 -22.23 14.19
CA LYS A 198 12.16 -22.29 13.69
C LYS A 198 12.72 -20.87 13.48
N PRO A 199 13.42 -20.31 14.47
CA PRO A 199 13.95 -18.95 14.41
C PRO A 199 14.90 -18.68 13.24
N ALA A 200 15.54 -19.70 12.68
CA ALA A 200 16.57 -19.56 11.64
C ALA A 200 16.01 -19.31 10.23
N GLU A 201 14.75 -19.66 9.92
CA GLU A 201 14.20 -19.62 8.57
C GLU A 201 13.15 -18.52 8.30
N ARG A 202 12.60 -17.90 9.35
CA ARG A 202 11.48 -16.92 9.22
C ARG A 202 11.72 -15.66 10.06
N HIS A 203 12.74 -14.88 9.72
CA HIS A 203 13.05 -13.68 10.52
C HIS A 203 12.18 -12.45 10.21
N CYS A 204 11.46 -12.40 9.11
CA CYS A 204 10.56 -11.29 8.76
C CYS A 204 9.38 -11.84 7.96
N ALA A 205 8.35 -12.30 8.63
CA ALA A 205 7.15 -12.76 7.94
C ALA A 205 6.48 -11.61 7.19
N ALA A 206 5.98 -11.91 6.01
CA ALA A 206 5.14 -11.03 5.22
C ALA A 206 3.85 -11.78 4.88
N VAL A 207 2.71 -11.12 5.00
CA VAL A 207 1.41 -11.72 4.69
C VAL A 207 0.56 -10.73 3.88
N PHE A 208 -0.16 -11.27 2.89
CA PHE A 208 -1.23 -10.57 2.21
C PHE A 208 -2.56 -11.21 2.63
N ILE A 209 -3.47 -10.40 3.18
CA ILE A 209 -4.76 -10.87 3.68
C ILE A 209 -5.84 -10.39 2.75
N CYS A 210 -6.47 -11.34 2.04
CA CYS A 210 -7.61 -11.06 1.16
C CYS A 210 -8.90 -11.03 1.97
N ARG A 211 -9.76 -10.07 1.66
CA ARG A 211 -11.16 -10.04 2.05
C ARG A 211 -12.01 -10.25 0.82
N GLY A 212 -12.88 -11.24 0.84
CA GLY A 212 -13.88 -11.47 -0.18
C GLY A 212 -15.23 -11.52 0.49
N ASP A 213 -16.10 -10.57 0.23
CA ASP A 213 -17.43 -10.50 0.83
C ASP A 213 -18.55 -10.84 -0.14
N GLY A 214 -18.24 -11.28 -1.36
CA GLY A 214 -19.21 -11.52 -2.40
C GLY A 214 -19.88 -10.25 -2.94
N SER A 215 -19.48 -9.07 -2.48
CA SER A 215 -19.98 -7.77 -2.92
C SER A 215 -19.23 -7.27 -4.18
N HIS A 216 -19.42 -6.01 -4.50
CA HIS A 216 -18.86 -5.38 -5.71
C HIS A 216 -17.34 -5.12 -5.62
N VAL A 217 -16.77 -5.25 -4.44
CA VAL A 217 -15.36 -4.95 -4.13
C VAL A 217 -14.75 -6.11 -3.36
N ALA A 218 -13.67 -6.64 -3.87
CA ALA A 218 -12.78 -7.50 -3.11
C ALA A 218 -11.52 -6.69 -2.81
N ASP A 219 -10.98 -6.78 -1.62
CA ASP A 219 -9.77 -6.08 -1.21
C ASP A 219 -8.79 -6.99 -0.47
N GLY A 220 -7.58 -6.51 -0.27
CA GLY A 220 -6.58 -7.16 0.54
C GLY A 220 -5.47 -6.20 0.94
N GLU A 221 -4.79 -6.57 2.00
CA GLU A 221 -3.78 -5.76 2.67
C GLU A 221 -2.46 -6.52 2.80
N MET A 222 -1.35 -5.86 2.49
CA MET A 222 0.00 -6.39 2.58
C MET A 222 0.67 -5.91 3.86
N TRP A 223 0.93 -6.82 4.76
CA TRP A 223 1.54 -6.56 6.05
C TRP A 223 2.90 -7.19 6.18
N VAL A 224 3.85 -6.46 6.78
CA VAL A 224 5.20 -6.94 7.10
C VAL A 224 5.53 -6.65 8.55
N TRP A 225 6.34 -7.51 9.18
CA TRP A 225 6.83 -7.24 10.52
C TRP A 225 7.98 -6.23 10.50
N ASN A 226 7.83 -5.14 11.25
CA ASN A 226 8.91 -4.18 11.46
C ASN A 226 9.55 -4.42 12.84
N ARG A 227 10.81 -4.80 12.84
CA ARG A 227 11.56 -5.13 14.06
C ARG A 227 11.76 -3.94 14.97
N ARG A 228 11.93 -2.75 14.40
CA ARG A 228 12.25 -1.55 15.17
C ARG A 228 11.08 -1.07 16.02
N VAL A 229 9.88 -0.99 15.45
CA VAL A 229 8.67 -0.64 16.20
C VAL A 229 8.01 -1.83 16.85
N ASN A 230 8.55 -3.04 16.61
CA ASN A 230 8.05 -4.32 17.11
C ASN A 230 6.54 -4.48 16.83
N HIS A 231 6.15 -4.18 15.57
CA HIS A 231 4.74 -4.14 15.14
C HIS A 231 4.60 -4.40 13.64
N PRO A 232 3.46 -4.98 13.17
CA PRO A 232 3.14 -5.05 11.76
C PRO A 232 3.00 -3.65 11.12
N LEU A 233 3.53 -3.49 9.90
CA LEU A 233 3.31 -2.32 9.05
C LEU A 233 2.47 -2.71 7.83
N LEU A 234 1.43 -1.95 7.55
CA LEU A 234 0.68 -2.01 6.31
C LEU A 234 1.47 -1.29 5.22
N ILE A 235 2.07 -2.02 4.28
CA ILE A 235 2.93 -1.44 3.23
C ILE A 235 2.25 -1.28 1.89
N ALA A 236 1.17 -2.03 1.62
CA ALA A 236 0.36 -1.90 0.41
C ALA A 236 -1.06 -2.41 0.62
N ASP A 237 -1.98 -1.98 -0.23
CA ASP A 237 -3.30 -2.57 -0.40
C ASP A 237 -3.59 -2.84 -1.88
N ILE A 238 -4.55 -3.71 -2.15
CA ILE A 238 -5.06 -4.01 -3.48
C ILE A 238 -6.57 -4.19 -3.38
N GLY A 239 -7.31 -3.59 -4.32
CA GLY A 239 -8.75 -3.80 -4.47
C GLY A 239 -9.11 -4.21 -5.89
N VAL A 240 -10.24 -4.87 -6.04
CA VAL A 240 -10.87 -5.22 -7.31
C VAL A 240 -12.27 -4.65 -7.35
N TRP A 241 -12.61 -3.97 -8.43
CA TRP A 241 -13.91 -3.35 -8.65
C TRP A 241 -14.56 -3.92 -9.91
N LYS A 242 -15.88 -4.14 -9.87
CA LYS A 242 -16.68 -4.37 -11.06
C LYS A 242 -16.90 -3.06 -11.83
N ALA A 243 -17.23 -3.17 -13.11
CA ALA A 243 -17.64 -2.03 -13.89
C ALA A 243 -18.90 -1.37 -13.29
N ASP A 244 -18.90 -0.05 -13.22
CA ASP A 244 -19.98 0.78 -12.71
C ASP A 244 -20.01 2.16 -13.41
N GLU A 245 -20.79 3.11 -12.89
CA GLU A 245 -20.87 4.47 -13.41
C GLU A 245 -19.57 5.28 -13.25
N ILE A 246 -18.69 4.91 -12.34
CA ILE A 246 -17.40 5.59 -12.10
C ILE A 246 -16.36 5.14 -13.13
N GLY A 247 -16.22 3.83 -13.34
CA GLY A 247 -15.16 3.29 -14.20
C GLY A 247 -15.39 1.85 -14.66
N PRO A 248 -14.52 1.34 -15.54
CA PRO A 248 -14.53 -0.06 -15.96
C PRO A 248 -14.21 -0.99 -14.80
N ALA A 249 -14.39 -2.31 -15.03
CA ALA A 249 -13.84 -3.32 -14.14
C ALA A 249 -12.33 -3.11 -14.01
N SER A 250 -11.82 -3.14 -12.78
CA SER A 250 -10.44 -2.77 -12.52
C SER A 250 -9.85 -3.46 -11.30
N ILE A 251 -8.52 -3.52 -11.28
CA ILE A 251 -7.71 -3.84 -10.12
C ILE A 251 -6.76 -2.68 -9.84
N GLY A 252 -6.59 -2.33 -8.59
CA GLY A 252 -5.71 -1.23 -8.23
C GLY A 252 -5.37 -1.23 -6.76
N GLY A 253 -4.65 -0.22 -6.31
CA GLY A 253 -4.28 -0.11 -4.91
C GLY A 253 -3.20 0.91 -4.67
N ASN A 254 -2.60 0.81 -3.50
CA ASN A 254 -1.64 1.76 -2.98
C ASN A 254 -0.39 1.03 -2.47
N ILE A 255 0.78 1.59 -2.72
CA ILE A 255 2.01 1.25 -1.99
C ILE A 255 2.32 2.45 -1.09
N TYR A 256 2.25 2.26 0.22
CA TYR A 256 2.40 3.31 1.22
C TYR A 256 3.87 3.69 1.40
N ARG A 257 4.25 4.87 0.89
CA ARG A 257 5.65 5.33 0.81
C ARG A 257 6.30 5.51 2.18
N ASN A 258 5.58 6.07 3.14
CA ASN A 258 6.10 6.32 4.48
C ASN A 258 6.38 5.00 5.21
N GLN A 259 5.44 4.04 5.13
CA GLN A 259 5.58 2.74 5.74
C GLN A 259 6.69 1.91 5.08
N LEU A 260 6.77 1.97 3.74
CA LEU A 260 7.85 1.29 3.01
C LEU A 260 9.22 1.88 3.37
N ALA A 261 9.34 3.21 3.42
CA ALA A 261 10.57 3.87 3.85
C ALA A 261 10.94 3.49 5.29
N MET A 262 9.96 3.44 6.19
CA MET A 262 10.15 3.00 7.57
C MET A 262 10.62 1.54 7.63
N GLN A 263 10.08 0.65 6.77
CA GLN A 263 10.51 -0.75 6.70
C GLN A 263 11.93 -0.89 6.20
N LEU A 264 12.28 -0.20 5.12
CA LEU A 264 13.54 -0.42 4.43
C LEU A 264 14.72 0.35 5.05
N LEU A 265 14.49 1.57 5.55
CA LEU A 265 15.57 2.50 5.91
C LEU A 265 15.78 2.69 7.41
N HIS A 266 14.76 2.46 8.22
CA HIS A 266 14.87 2.67 9.66
C HIS A 266 15.42 1.41 10.36
N GLN A 267 16.68 1.14 10.15
CA GLN A 267 17.43 0.04 10.78
C GLN A 267 18.39 0.59 11.86
N ASP A 268 18.64 -0.19 12.88
CA ASP A 268 19.69 0.09 13.87
C ASP A 268 21.04 -0.40 13.33
N GLU A 269 22.15 0.28 13.70
CA GLU A 269 23.47 -0.30 13.55
C GLU A 269 23.56 -1.60 14.37
N VAL A 270 24.08 -2.67 13.80
CA VAL A 270 24.33 -3.96 14.46
C VAL A 270 25.54 -3.90 15.35
#